data_292ed0e41da85dc72bb06c91200811fe
#
_entry.id   292ed0e41da85dc72bb06c91200811fe
#
_cell.length_a   1.000
_cell.length_b   1.000
_cell.length_c   1.000
_cell.angle_alpha   90.00
_cell.angle_beta   90.00
_cell.angle_gamma   90.00
#
_symmetry.space_group_name_H-M   'P 1'
#
loop_
_entity.id
_entity.type
_entity.pdbx_description
1 polymer ?
#
loop_
_entity_poly.entity_id
_entity_poly.type
_entity_poly.pdbx_seq_one_letter_code
_entity_poly.pdbx_strand_id
1 'polypeptide(L)'
;NAPLCTVGALLDAKGLHGSRSARNHLRQLAASNGIPAKRVDEVLDITGLTSVAKKRVKGFSLGMGQRLGIAAALLGDPGVLLFDEPVNGLDPEGVKWVRETCRRLAGEGRTVFISSHLMSEMAQTADHLLVIGRGRILTAGPVDDVIASATTDRVRVASPQATQLAELMASRNLAARPVAPNV
;
A
#
# COMPACT_ATOMS: atom_id res chain seq x y z
N ASN A 1 -16.26 -9.78 -22.85
CA ASN A 1 -15.86 -9.31 -21.51
C ASN A 1 -14.33 -9.36 -21.40
N ALA A 2 -13.69 -8.22 -21.14
CA ALA A 2 -12.26 -8.08 -20.90
C ALA A 2 -12.07 -7.68 -19.42
N PRO A 3 -11.99 -8.63 -18.47
CA PRO A 3 -11.98 -8.33 -17.05
C PRO A 3 -10.81 -7.41 -16.64
N LEU A 4 -9.65 -7.56 -17.26
CA LEU A 4 -8.49 -6.68 -17.00
C LEU A 4 -8.70 -5.22 -17.44
N CYS A 5 -9.69 -4.93 -18.29
CA CYS A 5 -10.06 -3.55 -18.64
C CYS A 5 -10.98 -2.90 -17.59
N THR A 6 -11.57 -3.68 -16.69
CA THR A 6 -12.45 -3.18 -15.63
C THR A 6 -11.72 -3.12 -14.29
N VAL A 7 -11.03 -4.21 -13.92
CA VAL A 7 -10.33 -4.35 -12.65
C VAL A 7 -8.92 -4.90 -12.89
N GLY A 8 -7.93 -4.21 -12.36
CA GLY A 8 -6.56 -4.70 -12.26
C GLY A 8 -6.25 -5.13 -10.83
N ALA A 9 -5.59 -6.26 -10.64
CA ALA A 9 -5.29 -6.75 -9.31
C ALA A 9 -3.83 -7.21 -9.17
N LEU A 10 -3.22 -6.88 -8.04
CA LEU A 10 -1.99 -7.45 -7.53
C LEU A 10 -2.34 -8.16 -6.20
N LEU A 11 -2.49 -9.48 -6.24
CA LEU A 11 -2.84 -10.29 -5.06
C LEU A 11 -1.63 -11.01 -4.47
N ASP A 12 -0.67 -11.41 -5.29
CA ASP A 12 0.60 -12.01 -4.87
C ASP A 12 1.69 -11.79 -5.93
N ALA A 13 2.74 -11.08 -5.57
CA ALA A 13 3.90 -10.88 -6.45
C ALA A 13 4.67 -12.20 -6.73
N LYS A 14 4.45 -13.27 -5.95
CA LYS A 14 5.06 -14.59 -6.18
C LYS A 14 4.39 -15.38 -7.29
N GLY A 15 3.17 -15.01 -7.72
CA GLY A 15 2.43 -15.62 -8.84
C GLY A 15 3.08 -15.42 -10.22
N LEU A 16 4.22 -14.74 -10.29
CA LEU A 16 4.94 -14.47 -11.54
C LEU A 16 5.73 -15.70 -12.03
N HIS A 17 5.62 -16.00 -13.33
CA HIS A 17 6.31 -17.17 -13.91
C HIS A 17 7.80 -16.90 -14.12
N GLY A 18 8.65 -17.42 -13.22
CA GLY A 18 10.08 -17.09 -13.12
C GLY A 18 10.93 -17.38 -14.38
N SER A 19 10.56 -18.33 -15.23
CA SER A 19 11.32 -18.68 -16.45
C SER A 19 11.11 -17.68 -17.60
N ARG A 20 10.04 -16.86 -17.56
CA ARG A 20 9.73 -15.87 -18.59
C ARG A 20 10.45 -14.56 -18.33
N SER A 21 10.72 -13.80 -19.41
CA SER A 21 11.08 -12.40 -19.23
C SER A 21 9.86 -11.57 -18.84
N ALA A 22 10.08 -10.40 -18.18
CA ALA A 22 9.01 -9.48 -17.81
C ALA A 22 8.13 -9.11 -19.02
N ARG A 23 8.75 -8.76 -20.15
CA ARG A 23 8.04 -8.46 -21.39
C ARG A 23 7.18 -9.64 -21.88
N ASN A 24 7.71 -10.86 -21.87
CA ASN A 24 6.97 -12.03 -22.34
C ASN A 24 5.86 -12.43 -21.38
N HIS A 25 6.03 -12.20 -20.07
CA HIS A 25 4.97 -12.37 -19.08
C HIS A 25 3.78 -11.45 -19.38
N LEU A 26 4.05 -10.15 -19.57
CA LEU A 26 3.01 -9.17 -19.90
C LEU A 26 2.39 -9.41 -21.28
N ARG A 27 3.18 -9.80 -22.29
CA ARG A 27 2.67 -10.14 -23.63
C ARG A 27 1.67 -11.29 -23.60
N GLN A 28 1.95 -12.30 -22.79
CA GLN A 28 1.01 -13.42 -22.64
C GLN A 28 -0.30 -12.97 -22.01
N LEU A 29 -0.25 -12.15 -20.93
CA LEU A 29 -1.44 -11.60 -20.31
C LEU A 29 -2.21 -10.71 -21.29
N ALA A 30 -1.53 -9.89 -22.06
CA ALA A 30 -2.15 -9.05 -23.07
C ALA A 30 -2.87 -9.91 -24.14
N ALA A 31 -2.18 -10.92 -24.69
CA ALA A 31 -2.75 -11.79 -25.73
C ALA A 31 -3.97 -12.58 -25.24
N SER A 32 -3.92 -13.11 -23.99
CA SER A 32 -5.06 -13.86 -23.44
C SER A 32 -6.29 -12.99 -23.10
N ASN A 33 -6.11 -11.65 -23.05
CA ASN A 33 -7.20 -10.70 -22.73
C ASN A 33 -7.53 -9.75 -23.91
N GLY A 34 -6.99 -10.01 -25.11
CA GLY A 34 -7.28 -9.19 -26.30
C GLY A 34 -6.70 -7.75 -26.21
N ILE A 35 -5.69 -7.55 -25.36
CA ILE A 35 -5.06 -6.24 -25.16
C ILE A 35 -3.96 -6.03 -26.20
N PRO A 36 -3.89 -4.85 -26.86
CA PRO A 36 -2.86 -4.58 -27.87
C PRO A 36 -1.43 -4.70 -27.32
N ALA A 37 -0.51 -5.29 -28.10
CA ALA A 37 0.88 -5.49 -27.68
C ALA A 37 1.61 -4.19 -27.32
N LYS A 38 1.22 -3.06 -27.89
CA LYS A 38 1.74 -1.73 -27.59
C LYS A 38 1.61 -1.39 -26.11
N ARG A 39 0.50 -1.80 -25.47
CA ARG A 39 0.24 -1.53 -24.05
C ARG A 39 1.29 -2.14 -23.13
N VAL A 40 1.94 -3.25 -23.55
CA VAL A 40 3.02 -3.88 -22.80
C VAL A 40 4.22 -2.94 -22.62
N ASP A 41 4.59 -2.20 -23.65
CA ASP A 41 5.70 -1.25 -23.57
C ASP A 41 5.35 -0.04 -22.71
N GLU A 42 4.11 0.43 -22.79
CA GLU A 42 3.59 1.53 -21.99
C GLU A 42 3.63 1.19 -20.47
N VAL A 43 3.13 0.02 -20.06
CA VAL A 43 3.14 -0.35 -18.64
C VAL A 43 4.55 -0.68 -18.12
N LEU A 44 5.44 -1.17 -18.95
CA LEU A 44 6.86 -1.35 -18.60
C LEU A 44 7.54 0.00 -18.33
N ASP A 45 7.19 1.02 -19.09
CA ASP A 45 7.70 2.38 -18.91
C ASP A 45 7.13 3.01 -17.63
N ILE A 46 5.81 2.97 -17.46
CA ILE A 46 5.11 3.48 -16.27
C ILE A 46 5.72 2.91 -14.96
N THR A 47 6.12 1.62 -14.98
CA THR A 47 6.65 0.94 -13.79
C THR A 47 8.17 0.94 -13.70
N GLY A 48 8.87 1.60 -14.66
CA GLY A 48 10.32 1.71 -14.67
C GLY A 48 11.05 0.39 -14.94
N LEU A 49 10.42 -0.54 -15.68
CA LEU A 49 10.97 -1.86 -15.97
C LEU A 49 11.50 -1.99 -17.41
N THR A 50 11.49 -0.93 -18.20
CA THR A 50 11.89 -0.94 -19.62
C THR A 50 13.30 -1.48 -19.81
N SER A 51 14.28 -1.07 -19.01
CA SER A 51 15.70 -1.48 -19.10
C SER A 51 15.91 -2.97 -18.78
N VAL A 52 15.04 -3.56 -17.97
CA VAL A 52 15.09 -4.97 -17.53
C VAL A 52 14.02 -5.85 -18.17
N ALA A 53 13.24 -5.32 -19.10
CA ALA A 53 12.09 -6.01 -19.72
C ALA A 53 12.43 -7.38 -20.34
N LYS A 54 13.66 -7.56 -20.83
CA LYS A 54 14.15 -8.82 -21.41
C LYS A 54 14.73 -9.79 -20.36
N LYS A 55 14.96 -9.33 -19.12
CA LYS A 55 15.52 -10.15 -18.04
C LYS A 55 14.46 -11.14 -17.53
N ARG A 56 14.88 -12.38 -17.22
CA ARG A 56 13.98 -13.41 -16.63
C ARG A 56 13.53 -12.99 -15.23
N VAL A 57 12.24 -13.20 -14.93
CA VAL A 57 11.61 -12.80 -13.66
C VAL A 57 12.26 -13.47 -12.45
N LYS A 58 12.77 -14.71 -12.58
CA LYS A 58 13.50 -15.39 -11.50
C LYS A 58 14.72 -14.62 -10.97
N GLY A 59 15.24 -13.68 -11.73
CA GLY A 59 16.39 -12.84 -11.36
C GLY A 59 15.97 -11.44 -10.91
N PHE A 60 14.68 -11.21 -10.65
CA PHE A 60 14.17 -9.94 -10.14
C PHE A 60 14.37 -9.84 -8.63
N SER A 61 14.65 -8.62 -8.15
CA SER A 61 14.48 -8.31 -6.73
C SER A 61 12.99 -8.30 -6.37
N LEU A 62 12.67 -8.32 -5.08
CA LEU A 62 11.29 -8.24 -4.62
C LEU A 62 10.60 -6.98 -5.19
N GLY A 63 11.25 -5.82 -5.10
CA GLY A 63 10.72 -4.57 -5.66
C GLY A 63 10.49 -4.61 -7.17
N MET A 64 11.37 -5.25 -7.93
CA MET A 64 11.15 -5.47 -9.37
C MET A 64 9.96 -6.40 -9.62
N GLY A 65 9.76 -7.41 -8.77
CA GLY A 65 8.59 -8.30 -8.82
C GLY A 65 7.29 -7.53 -8.56
N GLN A 66 7.26 -6.70 -7.52
CA GLN A 66 6.11 -5.83 -7.21
C GLN A 66 5.78 -4.88 -8.37
N ARG A 67 6.79 -4.21 -8.92
CA ARG A 67 6.62 -3.34 -10.10
C ARG A 67 6.04 -4.09 -11.30
N LEU A 68 6.48 -5.33 -11.53
CA LEU A 68 5.93 -6.17 -12.61
C LEU A 68 4.48 -6.59 -12.33
N GLY A 69 4.13 -6.89 -11.09
CA GLY A 69 2.76 -7.17 -10.68
C GLY A 69 1.84 -5.96 -10.89
N ILE A 70 2.30 -4.76 -10.51
CA ILE A 70 1.58 -3.50 -10.79
C ILE A 70 1.46 -3.26 -12.30
N ALA A 71 2.52 -3.53 -13.09
CA ALA A 71 2.45 -3.45 -14.56
C ALA A 71 1.39 -4.39 -15.14
N ALA A 72 1.27 -5.61 -14.61
CA ALA A 72 0.23 -6.55 -15.01
C ALA A 72 -1.18 -6.06 -14.65
N ALA A 73 -1.35 -5.49 -13.47
CA ALA A 73 -2.62 -4.90 -13.04
C ALA A 73 -3.03 -3.70 -13.91
N LEU A 74 -2.07 -2.90 -14.39
CA LEU A 74 -2.31 -1.74 -15.25
C LEU A 74 -2.49 -2.08 -16.73
N LEU A 75 -2.27 -3.33 -17.12
CA LEU A 75 -2.18 -3.74 -18.53
C LEU A 75 -3.44 -3.44 -19.33
N GLY A 76 -4.63 -3.68 -18.75
CA GLY A 76 -5.92 -3.42 -19.37
C GLY A 76 -6.43 -1.99 -19.23
N ASP A 77 -5.66 -1.10 -18.63
CA ASP A 77 -6.06 0.29 -18.34
C ASP A 77 -7.33 0.42 -17.47
N PRO A 78 -7.44 -0.35 -16.36
CA PRO A 78 -8.66 -0.44 -15.59
C PRO A 78 -8.96 0.83 -14.80
N GLY A 79 -10.26 1.08 -14.57
CA GLY A 79 -10.72 2.14 -13.67
C GLY A 79 -10.61 1.78 -12.19
N VAL A 80 -10.50 0.48 -11.86
CA VAL A 80 -10.39 -0.02 -10.48
C VAL A 80 -9.14 -0.86 -10.32
N LEU A 81 -8.37 -0.60 -9.26
CA LEU A 81 -7.13 -1.30 -8.93
C LEU A 81 -7.21 -1.86 -7.50
N LEU A 82 -6.86 -3.13 -7.35
CA LEU A 82 -6.83 -3.85 -6.07
C LEU A 82 -5.38 -4.28 -5.80
N PHE A 83 -4.75 -3.76 -4.75
CA PHE A 83 -3.38 -4.08 -4.37
C PHE A 83 -3.35 -4.68 -2.96
N ASP A 84 -2.97 -5.95 -2.89
CA ASP A 84 -2.83 -6.67 -1.62
C ASP A 84 -1.38 -6.59 -1.15
N GLU A 85 -1.16 -5.90 -0.01
CA GLU A 85 0.15 -5.69 0.62
C GLU A 85 1.26 -5.25 -0.37
N PRO A 86 1.04 -4.23 -1.22
CA PRO A 86 1.96 -3.90 -2.31
C PRO A 86 3.32 -3.37 -1.84
N VAL A 87 3.43 -2.94 -0.58
CA VAL A 87 4.67 -2.40 0.02
C VAL A 87 5.43 -3.42 0.86
N ASN A 88 4.87 -4.62 1.07
CA ASN A 88 5.45 -5.60 1.97
C ASN A 88 6.84 -6.05 1.51
N GLY A 89 7.83 -5.93 2.41
CA GLY A 89 9.23 -6.33 2.16
C GLY A 89 9.99 -5.46 1.16
N LEU A 90 9.48 -4.27 0.82
CA LEU A 90 10.20 -3.27 0.03
C LEU A 90 11.12 -2.44 0.90
N ASP A 91 12.17 -1.93 0.27
CA ASP A 91 13.00 -0.87 0.83
C ASP A 91 12.25 0.49 0.86
N PRO A 92 12.72 1.49 1.60
CA PRO A 92 12.04 2.78 1.70
C PRO A 92 11.80 3.47 0.36
N GLU A 93 12.69 3.29 -0.63
CA GLU A 93 12.52 3.84 -1.97
C GLU A 93 11.38 3.14 -2.72
N GLY A 94 11.30 1.82 -2.61
CA GLY A 94 10.21 1.03 -3.17
C GLY A 94 8.86 1.38 -2.57
N VAL A 95 8.78 1.55 -1.23
CA VAL A 95 7.56 2.00 -0.53
C VAL A 95 7.13 3.38 -1.04
N LYS A 96 8.05 4.33 -1.11
CA LYS A 96 7.79 5.67 -1.65
C LYS A 96 7.25 5.61 -3.08
N TRP A 97 7.88 4.80 -3.95
CA TRP A 97 7.45 4.65 -5.33
C TRP A 97 6.01 4.07 -5.44
N VAL A 98 5.67 3.05 -4.64
CA VAL A 98 4.29 2.49 -4.62
C VAL A 98 3.30 3.56 -4.20
N ARG A 99 3.57 4.29 -3.13
CA ARG A 99 2.73 5.37 -2.62
C ARG A 99 2.48 6.45 -3.69
N GLU A 100 3.55 6.96 -4.31
CA GLU A 100 3.45 7.98 -5.36
C GLU A 100 2.66 7.46 -6.57
N THR A 101 2.87 6.18 -6.94
CA THR A 101 2.13 5.54 -8.03
C THR A 101 0.64 5.45 -7.71
N CYS A 102 0.26 5.00 -6.50
CA CYS A 102 -1.14 4.91 -6.09
C CYS A 102 -1.81 6.29 -6.07
N ARG A 103 -1.14 7.30 -5.51
CA ARG A 103 -1.68 8.68 -5.47
C ARG A 103 -1.84 9.28 -6.86
N ARG A 104 -0.89 9.05 -7.76
CA ARG A 104 -1.00 9.49 -9.16
C ARG A 104 -2.18 8.83 -9.86
N LEU A 105 -2.35 7.50 -9.71
CA LEU A 105 -3.46 6.76 -10.32
C LEU A 105 -4.82 7.21 -9.78
N ALA A 106 -4.92 7.47 -8.48
CA ALA A 106 -6.13 8.05 -7.88
C ALA A 106 -6.40 9.47 -8.40
N GLY A 107 -5.37 10.31 -8.54
CA GLY A 107 -5.46 11.64 -9.13
C GLY A 107 -5.88 11.64 -10.61
N GLU A 108 -5.66 10.54 -11.33
CA GLU A 108 -6.17 10.31 -12.68
C GLU A 108 -7.67 9.92 -12.70
N GLY A 109 -8.33 9.83 -11.54
CA GLY A 109 -9.74 9.46 -11.40
C GLY A 109 -9.99 7.95 -11.26
N ARG A 110 -8.94 7.13 -11.01
CA ARG A 110 -9.12 5.69 -10.78
C ARG A 110 -9.43 5.42 -9.31
N THR A 111 -10.17 4.35 -9.05
CA THR A 111 -10.33 3.83 -7.69
C THR A 111 -9.17 2.89 -7.37
N VAL A 112 -8.38 3.22 -6.34
CA VAL A 112 -7.26 2.40 -5.87
C VAL A 112 -7.58 1.87 -4.48
N PHE A 113 -7.76 0.55 -4.36
CA PHE A 113 -7.96 -0.13 -3.09
C PHE A 113 -6.67 -0.87 -2.69
N ILE A 114 -6.16 -0.57 -1.49
CA ILE A 114 -4.89 -1.11 -0.98
C ILE A 114 -5.14 -1.77 0.37
N SER A 115 -4.69 -3.02 0.54
CA SER A 115 -4.54 -3.61 1.86
C SER A 115 -3.15 -3.31 2.43
N SER A 116 -3.06 -3.05 3.73
CA SER A 116 -1.79 -2.95 4.46
C SER A 116 -2.01 -3.16 5.95
N HIS A 117 -1.00 -3.67 6.64
CA HIS A 117 -0.94 -3.70 8.10
C HIS A 117 -0.14 -2.52 8.68
N LEU A 118 0.43 -1.65 7.85
CA LEU A 118 1.24 -0.50 8.24
C LEU A 118 0.40 0.78 8.23
N MET A 119 -0.21 1.11 9.39
CA MET A 119 -1.07 2.29 9.53
C MET A 119 -0.37 3.61 9.15
N SER A 120 0.93 3.74 9.48
CA SER A 120 1.71 4.93 9.15
C SER A 120 1.85 5.16 7.64
N GLU A 121 1.92 4.09 6.85
CA GLU A 121 1.95 4.17 5.39
C GLU A 121 0.58 4.53 4.82
N MET A 122 -0.48 3.94 5.38
CA MET A 122 -1.84 4.22 4.96
C MET A 122 -2.23 5.68 5.23
N ALA A 123 -1.83 6.22 6.39
CA ALA A 123 -2.04 7.63 6.73
C ALA A 123 -1.44 8.60 5.69
N GLN A 124 -0.38 8.20 5.00
CA GLN A 124 0.29 9.02 3.98
C GLN A 124 -0.20 8.72 2.56
N THR A 125 -0.93 7.63 2.34
CA THR A 125 -1.28 7.13 1.01
C THR A 125 -2.76 7.26 0.70
N ALA A 126 -3.62 6.90 1.65
CA ALA A 126 -5.05 6.79 1.45
C ALA A 126 -5.80 8.10 1.75
N ASP A 127 -6.93 8.30 1.09
CA ASP A 127 -7.91 9.34 1.40
C ASP A 127 -8.94 8.83 2.42
N HIS A 128 -9.26 7.52 2.33
CA HIS A 128 -10.20 6.84 3.23
C HIS A 128 -9.59 5.57 3.79
N LEU A 129 -9.88 5.26 5.04
CA LEU A 129 -9.50 4.02 5.70
C LEU A 129 -10.72 3.16 6.01
N LEU A 130 -10.51 1.84 5.89
CA LEU A 130 -11.44 0.83 6.36
C LEU A 130 -10.66 -0.14 7.22
N VAL A 131 -10.87 -0.10 8.54
CA VAL A 131 -10.16 -0.94 9.50
C VAL A 131 -10.97 -2.19 9.79
N ILE A 132 -10.36 -3.36 9.59
CA ILE A 132 -10.99 -4.66 9.79
C ILE A 132 -10.30 -5.39 10.94
N GLY A 133 -11.09 -5.98 11.81
CA GLY A 133 -10.59 -6.85 12.87
C GLY A 133 -11.57 -7.97 13.20
N ARG A 134 -11.07 -9.19 13.36
CA ARG A 134 -11.88 -10.37 13.70
C ARG A 134 -13.10 -10.57 12.78
N GLY A 135 -12.92 -10.35 11.48
CA GLY A 135 -13.95 -10.50 10.47
C GLY A 135 -15.06 -9.42 10.48
N ARG A 136 -14.83 -8.29 11.15
CA ARG A 136 -15.77 -7.16 11.23
C ARG A 136 -15.09 -5.86 10.87
N ILE A 137 -15.85 -4.93 10.27
CA ILE A 137 -15.41 -3.56 10.11
C ILE A 137 -15.45 -2.89 11.48
N LEU A 138 -14.31 -2.40 11.95
CA LEU A 138 -14.17 -1.69 13.23
C LEU A 138 -14.46 -0.20 13.06
N THR A 139 -13.94 0.39 11.99
CA THR A 139 -14.20 1.78 11.61
C THR A 139 -13.98 1.97 10.13
N ALA A 140 -14.64 2.97 9.54
CA ALA A 140 -14.45 3.38 8.15
C ALA A 140 -14.72 4.88 8.02
N GLY A 141 -13.91 5.59 7.23
CA GLY A 141 -14.08 7.03 6.99
C GLY A 141 -12.83 7.69 6.42
N PRO A 142 -12.84 9.03 6.30
CA PRO A 142 -11.66 9.80 5.95
C PRO A 142 -10.47 9.48 6.87
N VAL A 143 -9.28 9.46 6.30
CA VAL A 143 -8.07 9.05 7.05
C VAL A 143 -7.84 9.90 8.30
N ASP A 144 -8.05 11.21 8.20
CA ASP A 144 -7.85 12.15 9.31
C ASP A 144 -8.82 11.89 10.47
N ASP A 145 -10.09 11.59 10.17
CA ASP A 145 -11.11 11.28 11.19
C ASP A 145 -10.81 9.96 11.91
N VAL A 146 -10.37 8.94 11.16
CA VAL A 146 -9.99 7.64 11.72
C VAL A 146 -8.75 7.77 12.60
N ILE A 147 -7.74 8.54 12.19
CA ILE A 147 -6.54 8.80 12.99
C ILE A 147 -6.91 9.60 14.25
N ALA A 148 -7.70 10.67 14.12
CA ALA A 148 -8.12 11.47 15.25
C ALA A 148 -8.91 10.64 16.29
N SER A 149 -9.77 9.73 15.85
CA SER A 149 -10.51 8.83 16.74
C SER A 149 -9.63 7.76 17.41
N ALA A 150 -8.53 7.36 16.78
CA ALA A 150 -7.58 6.38 17.30
C ALA A 150 -6.50 7.00 18.19
N THR A 151 -6.18 8.26 17.98
CA THR A 151 -5.24 9.02 18.79
C THR A 151 -5.96 9.50 20.06
N THR A 152 -5.90 8.74 21.13
CA THR A 152 -6.12 9.32 22.44
C THR A 152 -4.95 10.28 22.69
N ASP A 153 -5.24 11.57 22.93
CA ASP A 153 -4.28 12.61 23.33
C ASP A 153 -3.62 12.27 24.68
N ARG A 154 -2.91 11.15 24.73
CA ARG A 154 -2.23 10.68 25.95
C ARG A 154 -0.74 10.69 25.70
N VAL A 155 -0.05 11.52 26.46
CA VAL A 155 1.41 11.51 26.52
C VAL A 155 1.82 10.68 27.72
N ARG A 156 2.66 9.64 27.51
CA ARG A 156 3.27 8.90 28.61
C ARG A 156 4.56 9.62 29.02
N VAL A 157 4.58 10.09 30.26
CA VAL A 157 5.76 10.72 30.85
C VAL A 157 6.37 9.77 31.88
N ALA A 158 7.67 9.43 31.73
CA ALA A 158 8.41 8.71 32.75
C ALA A 158 9.09 9.72 33.67
N SER A 159 8.86 9.62 34.97
CA SER A 159 9.47 10.47 36.00
C SER A 159 9.80 9.67 37.25
N PRO A 160 10.97 9.85 37.88
CA PRO A 160 11.28 9.30 39.19
C PRO A 160 10.29 9.76 40.27
N GLN A 161 9.63 10.90 40.06
CA GLN A 161 8.68 11.52 40.99
C GLN A 161 7.27 11.53 40.37
N ALA A 162 6.82 10.42 39.83
CA ALA A 162 5.57 10.33 39.08
C ALA A 162 4.34 10.81 39.87
N THR A 163 4.27 10.54 41.19
CA THR A 163 3.18 10.96 42.05
C THR A 163 3.14 12.49 42.21
N GLN A 164 4.27 13.13 42.49
CA GLN A 164 4.36 14.58 42.60
C GLN A 164 4.05 15.30 41.29
N LEU A 165 4.49 14.69 40.15
CA LEU A 165 4.16 15.20 38.83
C LEU A 165 2.64 15.12 38.56
N ALA A 166 2.00 14.03 38.94
CA ALA A 166 0.54 13.88 38.77
C ALA A 166 -0.25 14.91 39.61
N GLU A 167 0.18 15.17 40.85
CA GLU A 167 -0.42 16.21 41.72
C GLU A 167 -0.25 17.63 41.14
N LEU A 168 0.98 17.92 40.62
CA LEU A 168 1.23 19.21 39.97
C LEU A 168 0.40 19.38 38.68
N MET A 169 0.24 18.34 37.90
CA MET A 169 -0.61 18.38 36.71
C MET A 169 -2.08 18.57 37.06
N ALA A 170 -2.57 17.89 38.10
CA ALA A 170 -3.94 18.05 38.61
C ALA A 170 -4.20 19.48 39.09
N SER A 171 -3.24 20.13 39.79
CA SER A 171 -3.34 21.53 40.24
C SER A 171 -3.42 22.52 39.06
N ARG A 172 -3.03 22.12 37.85
CA ARG A 172 -3.13 22.90 36.61
C ARG A 172 -4.26 22.48 35.68
N ASN A 173 -5.23 21.73 36.17
CA ASN A 173 -6.37 21.19 35.40
C ASN A 173 -5.95 20.24 34.24
N LEU A 174 -4.79 19.62 34.33
CA LEU A 174 -4.36 18.59 33.36
C LEU A 174 -4.65 17.21 33.94
N ALA A 175 -5.41 16.39 33.20
CA ALA A 175 -5.73 15.03 33.63
C ALA A 175 -4.48 14.15 33.55
N ALA A 176 -3.96 13.69 34.66
CA ALA A 176 -2.86 12.75 34.75
C ALA A 176 -3.28 11.50 35.56
N ARG A 177 -2.87 10.32 35.08
CA ARG A 177 -3.02 9.05 35.80
C ARG A 177 -1.67 8.36 35.93
N PRO A 178 -1.24 7.99 37.14
CA PRO A 178 -0.07 7.13 37.28
C PRO A 178 -0.35 5.77 36.62
N VAL A 179 0.59 5.31 35.81
CA VAL A 179 0.56 3.99 35.16
C VAL A 179 1.70 3.17 35.76
N ALA A 180 1.40 1.98 36.26
CA ALA A 180 2.43 1.08 36.76
C ALA A 180 3.45 0.78 35.66
N PRO A 181 4.77 0.68 36.00
CA PRO A 181 5.76 0.24 35.02
C PRO A 181 5.38 -1.17 34.58
N ASN A 182 5.34 -1.40 33.28
CA ASN A 182 5.22 -2.76 32.75
C ASN A 182 6.49 -3.53 33.18
N VAL A 183 6.32 -4.57 34.00
CA VAL A 183 7.33 -5.56 34.34
C VAL A 183 7.58 -6.46 33.14
#